data_31a7052039fc14419cee2cb7de39394f
#
_entry.id   31a7052039fc14419cee2cb7de39394f
#
_cell.length_a   1.000
_cell.length_b   1.000
_cell.length_c   1.000
_cell.angle_alpha   90.00
_cell.angle_beta   90.00
_cell.angle_gamma   90.00
#
_symmetry.space_group_name_H-M   'P 1'
#
loop_
_entity.id
_entity.type
_entity.pdbx_description
1 polymer ?
#
loop_
_entity_poly.entity_id
_entity_poly.type
_entity_poly.pdbx_seq_one_letter_code
_entity_poly.pdbx_strand_id
1 'polypeptide(L)'
;MALMVTLGVMLLRLPVGWGIQQLLPNPQGDPALYYAALILQEMLLWGLPALLMLPFRSRRLVVQRKWLGVSTAAVFIGTMTQMAMMAVTPLWVELTGAGQGEIMLPRNEIQWVLAVLALVVVPALVEEAFFRGGLLTGLCDTMGALPALLLSTLVFALMHGSLAGFPAHLAISLLCGLGMLTRGRLRVPVVMHMCYNGAALLLRNTPASWMPALPLGVILTAAAMWMCAQILWRGRYRQLKAADTAMLCVIVLGAAAMYIPELI
;
A
#
# COMPACT_ATOMS: atom_id res chain seq x y z
N MET A 1 -8.93 7.40 17.13
CA MET A 1 -7.61 6.80 17.33
C MET A 1 -6.90 6.51 16.03
N ALA A 2 -7.41 5.62 15.15
CA ALA A 2 -6.75 5.28 13.87
C ALA A 2 -6.38 6.53 13.05
N LEU A 3 -7.32 7.46 12.85
CA LEU A 3 -7.07 8.71 12.12
C LEU A 3 -6.02 9.62 12.80
N MET A 4 -6.01 9.69 14.12
CA MET A 4 -4.97 10.47 14.84
C MET A 4 -3.59 9.90 14.62
N VAL A 5 -3.44 8.56 14.68
CA VAL A 5 -2.16 7.91 14.41
C VAL A 5 -1.75 8.11 12.94
N THR A 6 -2.69 8.02 12.00
CA THR A 6 -2.43 8.28 10.57
C THR A 6 -1.97 9.72 10.33
N LEU A 7 -2.60 10.71 10.97
CA LEU A 7 -2.16 12.09 10.91
C LEU A 7 -0.75 12.25 11.50
N GLY A 8 -0.47 11.61 12.65
CA GLY A 8 0.85 11.61 13.26
C GLY A 8 1.93 11.04 12.33
N VAL A 9 1.64 9.92 11.64
CA VAL A 9 2.56 9.34 10.63
C VAL A 9 2.83 10.32 9.50
N MET A 10 1.79 10.96 8.98
CA MET A 10 1.92 11.95 7.91
C MET A 10 2.84 13.12 8.32
N LEU A 11 2.67 13.64 9.53
CA LEU A 11 3.49 14.72 10.06
C LEU A 11 4.96 14.30 10.33
N LEU A 12 5.17 13.03 10.70
CA LEU A 12 6.50 12.49 10.98
C LEU A 12 7.28 12.08 9.73
N ARG A 13 6.64 11.96 8.57
CA ARG A 13 7.28 11.46 7.35
C ARG A 13 8.50 12.27 6.95
N LEU A 14 8.39 13.59 6.88
CA LEU A 14 9.49 14.46 6.50
C LEU A 14 10.64 14.46 7.55
N PRO A 15 10.39 14.66 8.85
CA PRO A 15 11.46 14.62 9.84
C PRO A 15 12.11 13.24 9.98
N VAL A 16 11.37 12.14 9.81
CA VAL A 16 11.95 10.79 9.80
C VAL A 16 12.87 10.60 8.59
N GLY A 17 12.44 10.97 7.40
CA GLY A 17 13.26 10.90 6.19
C GLY A 17 14.54 11.74 6.31
N TRP A 18 14.42 12.97 6.80
CA TRP A 18 15.57 13.83 7.05
C TRP A 18 16.53 13.23 8.09
N GLY A 19 15.99 12.73 9.21
CA GLY A 19 16.80 12.10 10.27
C GLY A 19 17.58 10.88 9.78
N ILE A 20 16.97 10.04 8.94
CA ILE A 20 17.63 8.88 8.33
C ILE A 20 18.78 9.32 7.41
N GLN A 21 18.61 10.40 6.63
CA GLN A 21 19.67 10.95 5.80
C GLN A 21 20.87 11.48 6.63
N GLN A 22 20.61 12.00 7.83
CA GLN A 22 21.70 12.43 8.73
C GLN A 22 22.44 11.24 9.35
N LEU A 23 21.72 10.17 9.68
CA LEU A 23 22.29 8.96 10.29
C LEU A 23 23.07 8.10 9.29
N LEU A 24 22.64 8.08 8.05
CA LEU A 24 23.21 7.27 6.97
C LEU A 24 23.66 8.18 5.80
N PRO A 25 24.81 8.85 5.96
CA PRO A 25 25.31 9.76 4.94
C PRO A 25 25.55 9.01 3.62
N ASN A 26 25.06 9.60 2.52
CA ASN A 26 25.16 9.04 1.17
C ASN A 26 24.57 7.61 1.01
N PRO A 27 23.33 7.35 1.44
CA PRO A 27 22.72 6.02 1.25
C PRO A 27 22.59 5.62 -0.23
N GLN A 28 22.59 6.60 -1.14
CA GLN A 28 22.53 6.36 -2.59
C GLN A 28 23.85 5.90 -3.19
N GLY A 29 24.97 6.00 -2.47
CA GLY A 29 26.28 5.53 -2.93
C GLY A 29 26.53 4.03 -2.74
N ASP A 30 25.87 3.43 -1.73
CA ASP A 30 26.00 2.02 -1.36
C ASP A 30 24.62 1.35 -1.28
N PRO A 31 24.35 0.33 -2.11
CA PRO A 31 23.08 -0.38 -2.09
C PRO A 31 22.73 -0.99 -0.72
N ALA A 32 23.70 -1.44 0.08
CA ALA A 32 23.42 -2.00 1.39
C ALA A 32 22.91 -0.93 2.37
N LEU A 33 23.52 0.25 2.38
CA LEU A 33 23.05 1.39 3.18
C LEU A 33 21.70 1.90 2.70
N TYR A 34 21.49 1.94 1.38
CA TYR A 34 20.21 2.32 0.79
C TYR A 34 19.07 1.42 1.27
N TYR A 35 19.23 0.09 1.21
CA TYR A 35 18.21 -0.84 1.68
C TYR A 35 18.03 -0.81 3.20
N ALA A 36 19.10 -0.64 3.96
CA ALA A 36 19.01 -0.47 5.41
C ALA A 36 18.23 0.79 5.79
N ALA A 37 18.45 1.90 5.06
CA ALA A 37 17.69 3.14 5.24
C ALA A 37 16.21 2.95 4.96
N LEU A 38 15.85 2.24 3.87
CA LEU A 38 14.46 1.92 3.56
C LEU A 38 13.80 1.07 4.64
N ILE A 39 14.47 0.01 5.12
CA ILE A 39 13.94 -0.83 6.20
C ILE A 39 13.69 0.01 7.46
N LEU A 40 14.65 0.85 7.83
CA LEU A 40 14.50 1.72 9.00
C LEU A 40 13.33 2.69 8.84
N GLN A 41 13.19 3.29 7.66
CA GLN A 41 12.08 4.19 7.34
C GLN A 41 10.72 3.48 7.45
N GLU A 42 10.59 2.29 6.86
CA GLU A 42 9.38 1.48 6.93
C GLU A 42 9.00 1.12 8.36
N MET A 43 9.98 0.69 9.16
CA MET A 43 9.76 0.33 10.55
C MET A 43 9.33 1.53 11.41
N LEU A 44 9.91 2.72 11.19
CA LEU A 44 9.57 3.92 11.94
C LEU A 44 8.21 4.51 11.50
N LEU A 45 7.95 4.57 10.19
CA LEU A 45 6.72 5.19 9.66
C LEU A 45 5.49 4.29 9.76
N TRP A 46 5.65 2.99 9.60
CA TRP A 46 4.51 2.07 9.56
C TRP A 46 4.55 1.02 10.67
N GLY A 47 5.72 0.45 10.95
CA GLY A 47 5.87 -0.62 11.94
C GLY A 47 5.55 -0.15 13.36
N LEU A 48 6.19 0.92 13.82
CA LEU A 48 5.93 1.47 15.14
C LEU A 48 4.49 1.95 15.32
N PRO A 49 3.90 2.74 14.39
CA PRO A 49 2.49 3.11 14.47
C PRO A 49 1.53 1.91 14.41
N ALA A 50 1.84 0.86 13.63
CA ALA A 50 1.03 -0.35 13.61
C ALA A 50 0.99 -1.04 14.98
N LEU A 51 2.11 -1.09 15.69
CA LEU A 51 2.19 -1.61 17.06
C LEU A 51 1.33 -0.77 18.03
N LEU A 52 1.34 0.55 17.91
CA LEU A 52 0.52 1.45 18.71
C LEU A 52 -0.98 1.27 18.43
N MET A 53 -1.36 0.81 17.25
CA MET A 53 -2.75 0.51 16.90
C MET A 53 -3.25 -0.85 17.38
N LEU A 54 -2.37 -1.80 17.74
CA LEU A 54 -2.76 -3.16 18.15
C LEU A 54 -3.85 -3.23 19.26
N PRO A 55 -3.78 -2.42 20.33
CA PRO A 55 -4.79 -2.44 21.37
C PRO A 55 -6.19 -2.00 20.91
N PHE A 56 -6.25 -1.22 19.82
CA PHE A 56 -7.48 -0.61 19.29
C PHE A 56 -8.03 -1.35 18.07
N ARG A 57 -7.44 -2.47 17.71
CA ARG A 57 -7.85 -3.27 16.57
C ARG A 57 -9.25 -3.83 16.78
N SER A 58 -10.13 -3.61 15.80
CA SER A 58 -11.48 -4.18 15.85
C SER A 58 -11.44 -5.71 15.85
N ARG A 59 -12.12 -6.32 16.81
CA ARG A 59 -12.27 -7.79 16.92
C ARG A 59 -13.38 -8.33 16.00
N ARG A 60 -14.16 -7.44 15.35
CA ARG A 60 -15.38 -7.81 14.61
C ARG A 60 -15.13 -8.42 13.23
N LEU A 61 -13.92 -8.29 12.68
CA LEU A 61 -13.56 -8.78 11.34
C LEU A 61 -13.03 -10.23 11.34
N VAL A 62 -13.34 -11.04 12.35
CA VAL A 62 -12.89 -12.43 12.39
C VAL A 62 -13.87 -13.31 11.62
N VAL A 63 -13.73 -13.42 10.32
CA VAL A 63 -14.41 -14.45 9.52
C VAL A 63 -13.46 -15.65 9.38
N GLN A 64 -13.84 -16.78 9.95
CA GLN A 64 -13.06 -18.01 9.84
C GLN A 64 -13.43 -18.80 8.57
N ARG A 65 -12.49 -19.03 7.66
CA ARG A 65 -12.63 -20.01 6.57
C ARG A 65 -11.30 -20.67 6.19
N LYS A 66 -11.37 -21.91 5.63
CA LYS A 66 -10.25 -22.87 5.40
C LYS A 66 -9.07 -22.31 4.58
N TRP A 67 -7.89 -22.87 4.79
CA TRP A 67 -6.57 -22.27 4.65
C TRP A 67 -5.87 -22.28 3.27
N LEU A 68 -5.93 -23.35 2.48
CA LEU A 68 -5.04 -23.52 1.32
C LEU A 68 -5.45 -22.67 0.09
N GLY A 69 -6.70 -22.64 -0.28
CA GLY A 69 -7.13 -21.93 -1.49
C GLY A 69 -7.03 -20.39 -1.42
N VAL A 70 -6.93 -19.83 -0.20
CA VAL A 70 -6.84 -18.37 0.01
C VAL A 70 -5.43 -17.85 -0.28
N SER A 71 -4.41 -18.60 0.09
CA SER A 71 -3.01 -18.20 -0.12
C SER A 71 -2.65 -18.24 -1.60
N THR A 72 -3.07 -19.29 -2.33
CA THR A 72 -2.83 -19.40 -3.78
C THR A 72 -3.52 -18.27 -4.55
N ALA A 73 -4.77 -17.94 -4.21
CA ALA A 73 -5.47 -16.82 -4.82
C ALA A 73 -4.78 -15.47 -4.52
N ALA A 74 -4.27 -15.28 -3.29
CA ALA A 74 -3.55 -14.07 -2.92
C ALA A 74 -2.25 -13.92 -3.71
N VAL A 75 -1.47 -14.98 -3.87
CA VAL A 75 -0.26 -15.00 -4.70
C VAL A 75 -0.60 -14.62 -6.14
N PHE A 76 -1.59 -15.30 -6.72
CA PHE A 76 -2.02 -15.04 -8.09
C PHE A 76 -2.47 -13.60 -8.28
N ILE A 77 -3.38 -13.08 -7.43
CA ILE A 77 -3.91 -11.72 -7.55
C ILE A 77 -2.78 -10.69 -7.41
N GLY A 78 -1.89 -10.83 -6.42
CA GLY A 78 -0.78 -9.89 -6.23
C GLY A 78 0.13 -9.82 -7.45
N THR A 79 0.59 -10.98 -7.95
CA THR A 79 1.47 -11.05 -9.14
C THR A 79 0.77 -10.48 -10.39
N MET A 80 -0.49 -10.88 -10.62
CA MET A 80 -1.24 -10.42 -11.79
C MET A 80 -1.54 -8.92 -11.74
N THR A 81 -1.76 -8.36 -10.55
CA THR A 81 -1.95 -6.91 -10.40
C THR A 81 -0.69 -6.15 -10.80
N GLN A 82 0.50 -6.62 -10.39
CA GLN A 82 1.74 -5.98 -10.81
C GLN A 82 1.95 -6.07 -12.32
N MET A 83 1.70 -7.22 -12.92
CA MET A 83 1.79 -7.37 -14.38
C MET A 83 0.85 -6.41 -15.11
N ALA A 84 -0.39 -6.23 -14.63
CA ALA A 84 -1.33 -5.26 -15.18
C ALA A 84 -0.82 -3.82 -15.03
N MET A 85 -0.25 -3.47 -13.88
CA MET A 85 0.26 -2.11 -13.63
C MET A 85 1.50 -1.79 -14.44
N MET A 86 2.32 -2.77 -14.83
CA MET A 86 3.43 -2.57 -15.77
C MET A 86 3.00 -2.02 -17.13
N ALA A 87 1.77 -2.28 -17.57
CA ALA A 87 1.24 -1.68 -18.80
C ALA A 87 0.48 -0.38 -18.55
N VAL A 88 -0.16 -0.22 -17.40
CA VAL A 88 -0.94 0.99 -17.07
C VAL A 88 0.00 2.16 -16.68
N THR A 89 1.05 1.88 -15.91
CA THR A 89 1.95 2.92 -15.40
C THR A 89 2.63 3.74 -16.50
N PRO A 90 3.17 3.16 -17.59
CA PRO A 90 3.76 3.96 -18.67
C PRO A 90 2.77 4.92 -19.32
N LEU A 91 1.54 4.48 -19.57
CA LEU A 91 0.46 5.32 -20.13
C LEU A 91 0.09 6.45 -19.17
N TRP A 92 0.03 6.17 -17.88
CA TRP A 92 -0.22 7.19 -16.86
C TRP A 92 0.89 8.22 -16.77
N VAL A 93 2.16 7.78 -16.81
CA VAL A 93 3.34 8.65 -16.82
C VAL A 93 3.36 9.53 -18.07
N GLU A 94 3.03 8.99 -19.23
CA GLU A 94 2.91 9.76 -20.48
C GLU A 94 1.82 10.84 -20.38
N LEU A 95 0.66 10.51 -19.79
CA LEU A 95 -0.45 11.45 -19.60
C LEU A 95 -0.16 12.57 -18.59
N THR A 96 0.59 12.25 -17.55
CA THR A 96 0.81 13.19 -16.43
C THR A 96 2.15 13.90 -16.47
N GLY A 97 3.10 13.41 -17.27
CA GLY A 97 4.49 13.89 -17.24
C GLY A 97 5.24 13.54 -15.94
N ALA A 98 4.70 12.64 -15.12
CA ALA A 98 5.27 12.33 -13.81
C ALA A 98 6.68 11.72 -13.91
N GLY A 99 7.61 12.20 -13.10
CA GLY A 99 8.95 11.63 -12.98
C GLY A 99 8.92 10.22 -12.38
N GLN A 100 9.72 9.32 -12.93
CA GLN A 100 9.92 7.99 -12.34
C GLN A 100 11.13 8.00 -11.41
N GLY A 101 10.92 7.61 -10.16
CA GLY A 101 12.03 7.42 -9.21
C GLY A 101 12.91 6.24 -9.59
N GLU A 102 14.20 6.40 -9.42
CA GLU A 102 15.15 5.30 -9.59
C GLU A 102 15.29 4.51 -8.29
N ILE A 103 15.24 3.17 -8.40
CA ILE A 103 15.58 2.27 -7.32
C ILE A 103 16.98 1.73 -7.57
N MET A 104 17.83 1.82 -6.56
CA MET A 104 19.17 1.26 -6.65
C MET A 104 19.10 -0.27 -6.81
N LEU A 105 19.86 -0.81 -7.76
CA LEU A 105 19.88 -2.25 -7.98
C LEU A 105 20.95 -2.93 -7.11
N PRO A 106 20.65 -4.13 -6.56
CA PRO A 106 21.63 -4.91 -5.81
C PRO A 106 22.74 -5.42 -6.75
N ARG A 107 23.97 -5.44 -6.27
CA ARG A 107 25.18 -5.81 -7.01
C ARG A 107 25.76 -7.17 -6.60
N ASN A 108 25.34 -7.71 -5.46
CA ASN A 108 25.78 -8.99 -4.93
C ASN A 108 24.65 -9.70 -4.13
N GLU A 109 24.87 -10.93 -3.74
CA GLU A 109 23.88 -11.78 -3.08
C GLU A 109 23.34 -11.17 -1.78
N ILE A 110 24.22 -10.58 -0.95
CA ILE A 110 23.79 -9.95 0.32
C ILE A 110 22.87 -8.78 0.05
N GLN A 111 23.20 -7.95 -0.95
CA GLN A 111 22.37 -6.82 -1.35
C GLN A 111 21.03 -7.29 -1.93
N TRP A 112 20.98 -8.43 -2.62
CA TRP A 112 19.71 -9.04 -3.05
C TRP A 112 18.83 -9.45 -1.88
N VAL A 113 19.41 -10.06 -0.83
CA VAL A 113 18.67 -10.38 0.41
C VAL A 113 18.13 -9.10 1.05
N LEU A 114 18.98 -8.06 1.16
CA LEU A 114 18.55 -6.77 1.71
C LEU A 114 17.46 -6.11 0.84
N ALA A 115 17.56 -6.18 -0.49
CA ALA A 115 16.56 -5.66 -1.41
C ALA A 115 15.20 -6.37 -1.23
N VAL A 116 15.21 -7.69 -1.12
CA VAL A 116 13.98 -8.47 -0.85
C VAL A 116 13.38 -8.08 0.51
N LEU A 117 14.19 -7.93 1.53
CA LEU A 117 13.71 -7.48 2.84
C LEU A 117 13.14 -6.06 2.77
N ALA A 118 13.88 -5.11 2.16
CA ALA A 118 13.53 -3.70 2.12
C ALA A 118 12.35 -3.36 1.21
N LEU A 119 12.25 -4.05 0.07
CA LEU A 119 11.26 -3.70 -0.96
C LEU A 119 10.05 -4.65 -1.00
N VAL A 120 10.18 -5.86 -0.42
CA VAL A 120 9.13 -6.88 -0.52
C VAL A 120 8.55 -7.26 0.84
N VAL A 121 9.40 -7.71 1.76
CA VAL A 121 8.93 -8.35 2.99
C VAL A 121 8.50 -7.32 4.03
N VAL A 122 9.41 -6.38 4.38
CA VAL A 122 9.15 -5.41 5.45
C VAL A 122 7.99 -4.49 5.10
N PRO A 123 7.93 -3.83 3.92
CA PRO A 123 6.79 -2.99 3.56
C PRO A 123 5.47 -3.76 3.64
N ALA A 124 5.38 -4.94 3.03
CA ALA A 124 4.15 -5.72 3.03
C ALA A 124 3.68 -6.11 4.44
N LEU A 125 4.59 -6.34 5.38
CA LEU A 125 4.24 -6.65 6.76
C LEU A 125 3.75 -5.42 7.52
N VAL A 126 4.54 -4.35 7.51
CA VAL A 126 4.27 -3.19 8.38
C VAL A 126 3.17 -2.30 7.82
N GLU A 127 3.12 -2.10 6.50
CA GLU A 127 2.08 -1.31 5.86
C GLU A 127 0.71 -2.02 5.95
N GLU A 128 0.64 -3.33 5.70
CA GLU A 128 -0.62 -4.04 5.84
C GLU A 128 -1.08 -4.09 7.30
N ALA A 129 -0.15 -4.22 8.26
CA ALA A 129 -0.49 -4.13 9.68
C ALA A 129 -1.07 -2.76 10.03
N PHE A 130 -0.50 -1.67 9.51
CA PHE A 130 -0.98 -0.31 9.71
C PHE A 130 -2.29 -0.04 8.97
N PHE A 131 -2.29 -0.20 7.64
CA PHE A 131 -3.44 0.19 6.80
C PHE A 131 -4.64 -0.75 6.95
N ARG A 132 -4.44 -2.07 6.95
CA ARG A 132 -5.55 -3.05 7.01
C ARG A 132 -5.84 -3.47 8.44
N GLY A 133 -4.79 -3.69 9.23
CA GLY A 133 -4.92 -4.03 10.63
C GLY A 133 -5.42 -2.90 11.51
N GLY A 134 -4.98 -1.67 11.26
CA GLY A 134 -5.30 -0.47 12.04
C GLY A 134 -6.34 0.43 11.37
N LEU A 135 -5.95 1.12 10.28
CA LEU A 135 -6.76 2.19 9.67
C LEU A 135 -8.09 1.66 9.11
N LEU A 136 -8.05 0.69 8.18
CA LEU A 136 -9.26 0.14 7.55
C LEU A 136 -10.24 -0.40 8.59
N THR A 137 -9.75 -1.21 9.55
CA THR A 137 -10.63 -1.79 10.57
C THR A 137 -11.24 -0.73 11.48
N GLY A 138 -10.46 0.28 11.88
CA GLY A 138 -10.96 1.40 12.67
C GLY A 138 -11.98 2.27 11.93
N LEU A 139 -11.77 2.49 10.61
CA LEU A 139 -12.74 3.20 9.77
C LEU A 139 -14.02 2.40 9.56
N CYS A 140 -13.95 1.06 9.42
CA CYS A 140 -15.13 0.22 9.28
C CYS A 140 -16.08 0.34 10.48
N ASP A 141 -15.54 0.53 11.69
CA ASP A 141 -16.35 0.72 12.89
C ASP A 141 -17.11 2.07 12.92
N THR A 142 -16.64 3.06 12.16
CA THR A 142 -17.20 4.41 12.14
C THR A 142 -18.08 4.70 10.92
N MET A 143 -17.70 4.25 9.73
CA MET A 143 -18.37 4.63 8.48
C MET A 143 -18.87 3.44 7.63
N GLY A 144 -18.61 2.20 8.07
CA GLY A 144 -18.93 1.00 7.30
C GLY A 144 -17.84 0.60 6.29
N ALA A 145 -18.04 -0.57 5.66
CA ALA A 145 -16.97 -1.25 4.93
C ALA A 145 -16.53 -0.52 3.64
N LEU A 146 -17.47 -0.05 2.82
CA LEU A 146 -17.10 0.53 1.52
C LEU A 146 -16.45 1.90 1.64
N PRO A 147 -17.01 2.89 2.36
CA PRO A 147 -16.33 4.17 2.55
C PRO A 147 -14.96 3.98 3.22
N ALA A 148 -14.85 3.08 4.20
CA ALA A 148 -13.59 2.76 4.85
C ALA A 148 -12.56 2.18 3.86
N LEU A 149 -12.99 1.28 2.98
CA LEU A 149 -12.15 0.70 1.93
C LEU A 149 -11.63 1.78 0.98
N LEU A 150 -12.53 2.59 0.41
CA LEU A 150 -12.16 3.62 -0.57
C LEU A 150 -11.22 4.64 0.05
N LEU A 151 -11.50 5.06 1.27
CA LEU A 151 -10.69 6.05 1.96
C LEU A 151 -9.32 5.51 2.37
N SER A 152 -9.25 4.30 2.95
CA SER A 152 -7.96 3.69 3.30
C SER A 152 -7.10 3.41 2.05
N THR A 153 -7.75 3.09 0.92
CA THR A 153 -7.09 2.91 -0.38
C THR A 153 -6.49 4.23 -0.88
N LEU A 154 -7.27 5.30 -0.84
CA LEU A 154 -6.80 6.62 -1.26
C LEU A 154 -5.66 7.13 -0.38
N VAL A 155 -5.82 7.04 0.95
CA VAL A 155 -4.77 7.44 1.90
C VAL A 155 -3.48 6.64 1.67
N PHE A 156 -3.58 5.32 1.46
CA PHE A 156 -2.43 4.48 1.12
C PHE A 156 -1.69 5.00 -0.12
N ALA A 157 -2.40 5.22 -1.22
CA ALA A 157 -1.80 5.67 -2.47
C ALA A 157 -1.16 7.06 -2.34
N LEU A 158 -1.84 8.00 -1.68
CA LEU A 158 -1.33 9.35 -1.43
C LEU A 158 -0.09 9.33 -0.51
N MET A 159 -0.06 8.48 0.50
CA MET A 159 1.08 8.39 1.43
C MET A 159 2.37 7.85 0.79
N HIS A 160 2.30 7.25 -0.40
CA HIS A 160 3.51 6.86 -1.14
C HIS A 160 4.23 8.04 -1.79
N GLY A 161 3.52 9.17 -2.06
CA GLY A 161 4.13 10.40 -2.59
C GLY A 161 4.79 10.22 -3.97
N SER A 162 4.27 9.31 -4.81
CA SER A 162 4.73 9.08 -6.17
C SER A 162 3.56 9.19 -7.14
N LEU A 163 3.55 10.26 -7.94
CA LEU A 163 2.51 10.46 -8.95
C LEU A 163 2.59 9.36 -10.02
N ALA A 164 3.80 8.98 -10.44
CA ALA A 164 4.01 7.88 -11.40
C ALA A 164 3.46 6.55 -10.88
N GLY A 165 3.64 6.23 -9.59
CA GLY A 165 3.18 5.01 -8.96
C GLY A 165 1.72 5.04 -8.49
N PHE A 166 1.03 6.19 -8.57
CA PHE A 166 -0.29 6.37 -7.97
C PHE A 166 -1.35 5.35 -8.41
N PRO A 167 -1.54 5.02 -9.71
CA PRO A 167 -2.50 4.00 -10.12
C PRO A 167 -2.16 2.61 -9.56
N ALA A 168 -0.87 2.29 -9.52
CA ALA A 168 -0.38 1.02 -9.02
C ALA A 168 -0.64 0.87 -7.51
N HIS A 169 -0.37 1.92 -6.74
CA HIS A 169 -0.67 1.96 -5.29
C HIS A 169 -2.18 1.90 -5.01
N LEU A 170 -3.02 2.56 -5.82
CA LEU A 170 -4.48 2.44 -5.72
C LEU A 170 -4.93 1.00 -5.96
N ALA A 171 -4.45 0.36 -7.03
CA ALA A 171 -4.86 -0.98 -7.42
C ALA A 171 -4.52 -2.02 -6.34
N ILE A 172 -3.26 -2.08 -5.89
CA ILE A 172 -2.86 -3.05 -4.87
C ILE A 172 -3.55 -2.76 -3.53
N SER A 173 -3.67 -1.49 -3.15
CA SER A 173 -4.35 -1.11 -1.91
C SER A 173 -5.82 -1.52 -1.90
N LEU A 174 -6.54 -1.29 -2.99
CA LEU A 174 -7.94 -1.71 -3.12
C LEU A 174 -8.08 -3.22 -2.96
N LEU A 175 -7.26 -4.01 -3.66
CA LEU A 175 -7.32 -5.46 -3.62
C LEU A 175 -6.92 -6.03 -2.26
N CYS A 176 -5.89 -5.48 -1.63
CA CYS A 176 -5.51 -5.85 -0.26
C CYS A 176 -6.62 -5.54 0.76
N GLY A 177 -7.27 -4.37 0.63
CA GLY A 177 -8.41 -4.01 1.46
C GLY A 177 -9.60 -4.94 1.26
N LEU A 178 -9.94 -5.29 0.01
CA LEU A 178 -10.96 -6.29 -0.32
C LEU A 178 -10.61 -7.67 0.26
N GLY A 179 -9.35 -8.09 0.12
CA GLY A 179 -8.85 -9.33 0.71
C GLY A 179 -9.03 -9.36 2.23
N MET A 180 -8.75 -8.26 2.90
CA MET A 180 -8.97 -8.11 4.35
C MET A 180 -10.45 -8.19 4.71
N LEU A 181 -11.32 -7.43 4.04
CA LEU A 181 -12.76 -7.37 4.34
C LEU A 181 -13.49 -8.68 4.06
N THR A 182 -13.10 -9.40 3.00
CA THR A 182 -13.74 -10.65 2.60
C THR A 182 -13.27 -11.86 3.40
N ARG A 183 -12.02 -11.85 3.86
CA ARG A 183 -11.39 -12.99 4.55
C ARG A 183 -11.13 -12.76 6.05
N GLY A 184 -11.12 -11.51 6.49
CA GLY A 184 -10.91 -11.13 7.90
C GLY A 184 -9.53 -11.46 8.46
N ARG A 185 -8.52 -11.66 7.62
CA ARG A 185 -7.19 -12.12 8.02
C ARG A 185 -6.10 -11.31 7.34
N LEU A 186 -5.26 -10.67 8.14
CA LEU A 186 -4.17 -9.80 7.69
C LEU A 186 -3.17 -10.49 6.77
N ARG A 187 -2.92 -11.79 6.95
CA ARG A 187 -2.00 -12.55 6.07
C ARG A 187 -2.39 -12.56 4.59
N VAL A 188 -3.69 -12.43 4.26
CA VAL A 188 -4.14 -12.40 2.86
C VAL A 188 -3.62 -11.18 2.14
N PRO A 189 -3.88 -9.95 2.61
CA PRO A 189 -3.28 -8.78 2.02
C PRO A 189 -1.75 -8.76 2.12
N VAL A 190 -1.14 -9.26 3.19
CA VAL A 190 0.33 -9.36 3.31
C VAL A 190 0.90 -10.22 2.18
N VAL A 191 0.36 -11.41 1.93
CA VAL A 191 0.83 -12.28 0.83
C VAL A 191 0.59 -11.64 -0.53
N MET A 192 -0.58 -11.01 -0.75
CA MET A 192 -0.86 -10.29 -2.00
C MET A 192 0.15 -9.17 -2.24
N HIS A 193 0.44 -8.37 -1.23
CA HIS A 193 1.38 -7.26 -1.31
C HIS A 193 2.82 -7.75 -1.51
N MET A 194 3.26 -8.77 -0.78
CA MET A 194 4.58 -9.40 -1.00
C MET A 194 4.75 -9.89 -2.43
N CYS A 195 3.74 -10.56 -2.99
CA CYS A 195 3.80 -11.06 -4.36
C CYS A 195 3.76 -9.93 -5.39
N TYR A 196 3.01 -8.87 -5.13
CA TYR A 196 3.00 -7.65 -5.93
C TYR A 196 4.39 -7.00 -5.97
N ASN A 197 4.97 -6.70 -4.82
CA ASN A 197 6.30 -6.08 -4.71
C ASN A 197 7.40 -7.00 -5.23
N GLY A 198 7.32 -8.31 -4.96
CA GLY A 198 8.26 -9.30 -5.49
C GLY A 198 8.23 -9.37 -7.02
N ALA A 199 7.04 -9.36 -7.61
CA ALA A 199 6.89 -9.27 -9.05
C ALA A 199 7.45 -7.95 -9.62
N ALA A 200 7.23 -6.82 -8.94
CA ALA A 200 7.80 -5.53 -9.33
C ALA A 200 9.33 -5.57 -9.34
N LEU A 201 9.95 -6.16 -8.32
CA LEU A 201 11.41 -6.29 -8.22
C LEU A 201 11.97 -7.22 -9.32
N LEU A 202 11.33 -8.36 -9.57
CA LEU A 202 11.80 -9.36 -10.53
C LEU A 202 11.56 -8.95 -11.99
N LEU A 203 10.42 -8.32 -12.27
CA LEU A 203 10.00 -7.97 -13.64
C LEU A 203 10.43 -6.57 -14.07
N ARG A 204 11.15 -5.84 -13.23
CA ARG A 204 11.52 -4.44 -13.45
C ARG A 204 12.17 -4.18 -14.83
N ASN A 205 13.03 -5.08 -15.29
CA ASN A 205 13.76 -4.94 -16.56
C ASN A 205 13.06 -5.62 -17.75
N THR A 206 11.83 -6.14 -17.52
CA THR A 206 11.08 -6.83 -18.59
C THR A 206 10.32 -5.79 -19.42
N PRO A 207 10.48 -5.79 -20.76
CA PRO A 207 9.76 -4.86 -21.61
C PRO A 207 8.24 -5.01 -21.45
N ALA A 208 7.53 -3.89 -21.31
CA ALA A 208 6.07 -3.87 -21.13
C ALA A 208 5.31 -4.54 -22.31
N SER A 209 5.92 -4.55 -23.51
CA SER A 209 5.35 -5.21 -24.70
C SER A 209 5.17 -6.73 -24.56
N TRP A 210 5.82 -7.36 -23.59
CA TRP A 210 5.69 -8.80 -23.30
C TRP A 210 4.50 -9.13 -22.40
N MET A 211 3.81 -8.12 -21.86
CA MET A 211 2.74 -8.31 -20.90
C MET A 211 1.36 -8.26 -21.59
N PRO A 212 0.56 -9.32 -21.56
CA PRO A 212 -0.84 -9.27 -22.00
C PRO A 212 -1.69 -8.53 -20.95
N ALA A 213 -1.37 -7.26 -20.75
CA ALA A 213 -1.78 -6.53 -19.55
C ALA A 213 -3.18 -5.93 -19.64
N LEU A 214 -3.62 -5.51 -20.82
CA LEU A 214 -4.91 -4.84 -20.98
C LEU A 214 -6.10 -5.73 -20.60
N PRO A 215 -6.22 -6.98 -21.12
CA PRO A 215 -7.29 -7.89 -20.72
C PRO A 215 -7.24 -8.23 -19.23
N LEU A 216 -6.03 -8.36 -18.67
CA LEU A 216 -5.83 -8.70 -17.28
C LEU A 216 -6.21 -7.55 -16.34
N GLY A 217 -5.85 -6.30 -16.69
CA GLY A 217 -6.27 -5.11 -15.97
C GLY A 217 -7.80 -4.97 -15.94
N VAL A 218 -8.47 -5.23 -17.06
CA VAL A 218 -9.94 -5.24 -17.15
C VAL A 218 -10.54 -6.32 -16.24
N ILE A 219 -10.00 -7.55 -16.27
CA ILE A 219 -10.47 -8.66 -15.42
C ILE A 219 -10.29 -8.33 -13.93
N LEU A 220 -9.13 -7.79 -13.54
CA LEU A 220 -8.87 -7.42 -12.14
C LEU A 220 -9.77 -6.28 -11.69
N THR A 221 -9.98 -5.28 -12.53
CA THR A 221 -10.89 -4.16 -12.24
C THR A 221 -12.33 -4.68 -12.10
N ALA A 222 -12.80 -5.54 -13.00
CA ALA A 222 -14.12 -6.14 -12.92
C ALA A 222 -14.28 -7.01 -11.66
N ALA A 223 -13.27 -7.82 -11.30
CA ALA A 223 -13.26 -8.61 -10.08
C ALA A 223 -13.30 -7.72 -8.81
N ALA A 224 -12.54 -6.64 -8.79
CA ALA A 224 -12.54 -5.67 -7.70
C ALA A 224 -13.91 -4.97 -7.58
N MET A 225 -14.48 -4.54 -8.69
CA MET A 225 -15.83 -3.93 -8.71
C MET A 225 -16.90 -4.91 -8.23
N TRP A 226 -16.84 -6.16 -8.67
CA TRP A 226 -17.79 -7.21 -8.22
C TRP A 226 -17.64 -7.47 -6.71
N MET A 227 -16.42 -7.56 -6.19
CA MET A 227 -16.19 -7.70 -4.74
C MET A 227 -16.67 -6.47 -3.96
N CYS A 228 -16.46 -5.25 -4.47
CA CYS A 228 -16.99 -4.03 -3.88
C CYS A 228 -18.52 -4.06 -3.82
N ALA A 229 -19.19 -4.47 -4.89
CA ALA A 229 -20.64 -4.63 -4.93
C ALA A 229 -21.14 -5.63 -3.89
N GLN A 230 -20.44 -6.75 -3.68
CA GLN A 230 -20.77 -7.73 -2.63
C GLN A 230 -20.63 -7.16 -1.22
N ILE A 231 -19.63 -6.30 -0.99
CA ILE A 231 -19.42 -5.63 0.30
C ILE A 231 -20.50 -4.58 0.53
N LEU A 232 -20.82 -3.78 -0.50
CA LEU A 232 -21.93 -2.80 -0.47
C LEU A 232 -23.26 -3.44 -0.09
N TRP A 233 -23.58 -4.57 -0.73
CA TRP A 233 -24.85 -5.28 -0.48
C TRP A 233 -24.99 -5.75 0.97
N ARG A 234 -23.87 -5.99 1.68
CA ARG A 234 -23.85 -6.51 3.06
C ARG A 234 -23.60 -5.45 4.14
N GLY A 235 -23.28 -4.21 3.76
CA GLY A 235 -22.80 -3.17 4.68
C GLY A 235 -23.91 -2.27 5.20
N ARG A 236 -23.91 -1.99 6.51
CA ARG A 236 -24.67 -0.88 7.11
C ARG A 236 -23.75 0.33 7.21
N TYR A 237 -24.13 1.45 6.61
CA TYR A 237 -23.38 2.69 6.71
C TYR A 237 -23.64 3.40 8.04
N ARG A 238 -22.59 3.85 8.71
CA ARG A 238 -22.65 4.78 9.83
C ARG A 238 -22.17 6.16 9.36
N GLN A 239 -22.81 7.22 9.83
CA GLN A 239 -22.33 8.58 9.60
C GLN A 239 -21.07 8.86 10.40
N LEU A 240 -20.11 9.53 9.78
CA LEU A 240 -18.89 10.01 10.45
C LEU A 240 -19.22 11.10 11.44
N LYS A 241 -18.48 11.15 12.54
CA LYS A 241 -18.50 12.31 13.43
C LYS A 241 -17.78 13.49 12.76
N ALA A 242 -18.22 14.71 13.01
CA ALA A 242 -17.61 15.92 12.41
C ALA A 242 -16.09 16.02 12.61
N ALA A 243 -15.60 15.64 13.81
CA ALA A 243 -14.17 15.61 14.10
C ALA A 243 -13.39 14.59 13.24
N ASP A 244 -13.97 13.39 13.00
CA ASP A 244 -13.35 12.38 12.14
C ASP A 244 -13.33 12.85 10.68
N THR A 245 -14.40 13.51 10.22
CA THR A 245 -14.47 14.11 8.87
C THR A 245 -13.41 15.19 8.69
N ALA A 246 -13.28 16.13 9.65
CA ALA A 246 -12.27 17.18 9.59
C ALA A 246 -10.85 16.59 9.55
N MET A 247 -10.55 15.59 10.39
CA MET A 247 -9.25 14.93 10.42
C MET A 247 -8.94 14.21 9.10
N LEU A 248 -9.94 13.56 8.50
CA LEU A 248 -9.81 12.93 7.18
C LEU A 248 -9.50 13.94 6.09
N CYS A 249 -10.20 15.09 6.08
CA CYS A 249 -9.89 16.17 5.12
C CYS A 249 -8.45 16.63 5.26
N VAL A 250 -7.95 16.83 6.49
CA VAL A 250 -6.54 17.21 6.73
C VAL A 250 -5.57 16.15 6.21
N ILE A 251 -5.83 14.86 6.47
CA ILE A 251 -4.98 13.76 6.00
C ILE A 251 -4.96 13.72 4.47
N VAL A 252 -6.13 13.74 3.82
CA VAL A 252 -6.23 13.65 2.36
C VAL A 252 -5.62 14.88 1.68
N LEU A 253 -5.93 16.08 2.14
CA LEU A 253 -5.40 17.32 1.58
C LEU A 253 -3.90 17.45 1.80
N GLY A 254 -3.41 17.12 3.00
CA GLY A 254 -1.97 17.13 3.30
C GLY A 254 -1.19 16.10 2.50
N ALA A 255 -1.73 14.88 2.35
CA ALA A 255 -1.11 13.87 1.50
C ALA A 255 -1.15 14.26 0.01
N ALA A 256 -2.25 14.83 -0.48
CA ALA A 256 -2.37 15.33 -1.84
C ALA A 256 -1.39 16.49 -2.13
N ALA A 257 -1.13 17.35 -1.14
CA ALA A 257 -0.17 18.46 -1.28
C ALA A 257 1.27 17.96 -1.55
N MET A 258 1.62 16.73 -1.18
CA MET A 258 2.93 16.14 -1.50
C MET A 258 3.15 15.91 -3.00
N TYR A 259 2.07 15.91 -3.81
CA TYR A 259 2.16 15.75 -5.27
C TYR A 259 2.30 17.09 -6.02
N ILE A 260 2.13 18.24 -5.33
CA ILE A 260 2.23 19.55 -5.97
C ILE A 260 3.59 19.75 -6.67
N PRO A 261 4.75 19.39 -6.06
CA PRO A 261 6.04 19.54 -6.73
C PRO A 261 6.21 18.69 -7.99
N GLU A 262 5.45 17.60 -8.14
CA GLU A 262 5.49 16.74 -9.33
C GLU A 262 4.53 17.22 -10.44
N LEU A 263 3.67 18.20 -10.15
CA LEU A 263 2.68 18.75 -11.07
C LEU A 263 3.09 20.14 -11.64
N ILE A 264 4.11 20.78 -11.05
CA ILE A 264 4.68 22.07 -11.45
C ILE A 264 6.03 21.85 -12.13
#